data_1ffca29296afafac39bc4d3120464b7a
#
_entry.id   1ffca29296afafac39bc4d3120464b7a
#
_cell.length_a   1.000
_cell.length_b   1.000
_cell.length_c   1.000
_cell.angle_alpha   90.00
_cell.angle_beta   90.00
_cell.angle_gamma   90.00
#
_symmetry.space_group_name_H-M   'P 1'
#
loop_
_entity.id
_entity.type
_entity.pdbx_description
1 polymer ?
#
loop_
_entity_poly.entity_id
_entity_poly.type
_entity_poly.pdbx_seq_one_letter_code
_entity_poly.pdbx_strand_id
1 'polypeptide(L)'
;KRVQFTPDLLPSDVVGVTFYDQKRGEFEFREGPIFASIVLADEINRSPAKVQSALLEAMQERQVTIGDETYKLPEPFLVLATQNPLEQEGTYPLPEAQVDRFMLKARITYPKKQEERDIMRLNLLGTFPKPNRVIEPEDIVKARTVVNDVYMDEKIEKYIVDIIFATREPSQYNNLQSLTPLIAYGGSPRASISLAKAAKSYAFIKRRGYVIPEDVRAVCH
;
A
#
# COMPACT_ATOMS: atom_id res chain seq x y z
N LYS A 1 -0.13 13.95 -0.29
CA LYS A 1 0.62 14.52 0.86
C LYS A 1 1.67 13.52 1.35
N ARG A 2 2.79 14.02 1.90
CA ARG A 2 3.81 13.22 2.59
C ARG A 2 3.73 13.48 4.09
N VAL A 3 3.80 12.44 4.89
CA VAL A 3 3.85 12.46 6.35
C VAL A 3 5.08 11.67 6.77
N GLN A 4 6.00 12.35 7.47
CA GLN A 4 7.15 11.68 8.10
C GLN A 4 6.70 11.10 9.43
N PHE A 5 6.84 9.79 9.60
CA PHE A 5 6.49 9.13 10.85
C PHE A 5 7.66 9.21 11.83
N THR A 6 7.38 9.70 13.03
CA THR A 6 8.37 9.91 14.10
C THR A 6 7.85 9.32 15.42
N PRO A 7 8.72 9.07 16.41
CA PRO A 7 8.31 8.47 17.69
C PRO A 7 7.32 9.32 18.50
N ASP A 8 7.30 10.62 18.28
CA ASP A 8 6.45 11.60 18.97
C ASP A 8 5.14 11.89 18.23
N LEU A 9 4.94 11.32 17.03
CA LEU A 9 3.73 11.52 16.24
C LEU A 9 2.50 10.97 16.98
N LEU A 10 1.40 11.74 16.96
CA LEU A 10 0.11 11.35 17.53
C LEU A 10 -0.87 10.92 16.42
N PRO A 11 -1.87 10.08 16.72
CA PRO A 11 -2.92 9.75 15.76
C PRO A 11 -3.63 10.98 15.18
N SER A 12 -3.88 12.00 16.00
CA SER A 12 -4.49 13.27 15.59
C SER A 12 -3.67 14.05 14.56
N ASP A 13 -2.34 13.89 14.57
CA ASP A 13 -1.47 14.54 13.58
C ASP A 13 -1.65 13.96 12.17
N VAL A 14 -2.14 12.71 12.09
CA VAL A 14 -2.40 12.00 10.84
C VAL A 14 -3.85 12.16 10.40
N VAL A 15 -4.80 11.90 11.31
CA VAL A 15 -6.23 11.86 10.96
C VAL A 15 -6.92 13.20 11.12
N GLY A 16 -6.37 14.12 11.92
CA GLY A 16 -6.97 15.40 12.22
C GLY A 16 -7.49 15.51 13.64
N VAL A 17 -7.92 16.69 14.01
CA VAL A 17 -8.33 17.04 15.38
C VAL A 17 -9.55 17.92 15.37
N THR A 18 -10.45 17.69 16.33
CA THR A 18 -11.55 18.62 16.62
C THR A 18 -11.05 19.66 17.64
N PHE A 19 -11.24 20.92 17.36
CA PHE A 19 -10.90 22.02 18.26
C PHE A 19 -12.13 22.94 18.47
N TYR A 20 -12.16 23.62 19.60
CA TYR A 20 -13.23 24.56 19.90
C TYR A 20 -12.89 25.94 19.36
N ASP A 21 -13.68 26.43 18.40
CA ASP A 21 -13.56 27.81 17.91
C ASP A 21 -14.27 28.76 18.86
N GLN A 22 -13.50 29.51 19.64
CA GLN A 22 -14.03 30.50 20.60
C GLN A 22 -14.82 31.64 19.95
N LYS A 23 -14.52 31.97 18.67
CA LYS A 23 -15.23 33.04 17.96
C LYS A 23 -16.63 32.63 17.50
N ARG A 24 -16.76 31.37 17.09
CA ARG A 24 -18.01 30.79 16.62
C ARG A 24 -18.81 30.11 17.73
N GLY A 25 -18.14 29.75 18.84
CA GLY A 25 -18.74 29.04 19.95
C GLY A 25 -19.07 27.57 19.67
N GLU A 26 -18.38 26.98 18.68
CA GLU A 26 -18.65 25.61 18.22
C GLU A 26 -17.38 24.81 18.04
N PHE A 27 -17.52 23.46 17.96
CA PHE A 27 -16.40 22.58 17.63
C PHE A 27 -16.24 22.51 16.13
N GLU A 28 -15.02 22.71 15.64
CA GLU A 28 -14.65 22.52 14.24
C GLU A 28 -13.67 21.36 14.09
N PHE A 29 -13.86 20.55 13.04
CA PHE A 29 -12.91 19.53 12.67
C PHE A 29 -11.87 20.11 11.70
N ARG A 30 -10.61 19.94 12.04
CA ARG A 30 -9.48 20.24 11.17
C ARG A 30 -8.92 18.94 10.59
N GLU A 31 -9.06 18.78 9.29
CA GLU A 31 -8.55 17.63 8.55
C GLU A 31 -7.05 17.43 8.69
N GLY A 32 -6.63 16.20 8.99
CA GLY A 32 -5.25 15.79 8.98
C GLY A 32 -4.71 15.54 7.56
N PRO A 33 -3.42 15.23 7.43
CA PRO A 33 -2.78 14.95 6.14
C PRO A 33 -3.35 13.73 5.42
N ILE A 34 -4.06 12.84 6.10
CA ILE A 34 -4.70 11.67 5.49
C ILE A 34 -5.81 12.04 4.51
N PHE A 35 -6.41 13.22 4.62
CA PHE A 35 -7.40 13.75 3.68
C PHE A 35 -6.71 14.22 2.39
N ALA A 36 -6.24 13.25 1.61
CA ALA A 36 -5.61 13.45 0.31
C ALA A 36 -5.77 12.17 -0.53
N SER A 37 -5.86 12.31 -1.84
CA SER A 37 -5.96 11.15 -2.75
C SER A 37 -4.75 10.22 -2.68
N ILE A 38 -3.56 10.75 -2.43
CA ILE A 38 -2.32 9.99 -2.28
C ILE A 38 -1.60 10.44 -1.02
N VAL A 39 -1.34 9.51 -0.13
CA VAL A 39 -0.61 9.71 1.13
C VAL A 39 0.66 8.87 1.11
N LEU A 40 1.80 9.50 1.29
CA LEU A 40 3.08 8.83 1.52
C LEU A 40 3.38 8.87 3.03
N ALA A 41 3.23 7.72 3.68
CA ALA A 41 3.60 7.49 5.08
C ALA A 41 5.08 7.06 5.11
N ASP A 42 5.96 8.02 5.34
CA ASP A 42 7.40 7.78 5.28
C ASP A 42 7.92 7.29 6.63
N GLU A 43 8.66 6.17 6.61
CA GLU A 43 9.21 5.48 7.79
C GLU A 43 8.12 5.10 8.82
N ILE A 44 7.04 4.46 8.38
CA ILE A 44 5.89 4.10 9.23
C ILE A 44 6.29 3.31 10.48
N ASN A 45 7.37 2.53 10.42
CA ASN A 45 7.90 1.75 11.53
C ASN A 45 8.59 2.59 12.62
N ARG A 46 8.76 3.91 12.44
CA ARG A 46 9.29 4.81 13.48
C ARG A 46 8.21 5.36 14.43
N SER A 47 6.95 5.25 14.08
CA SER A 47 5.86 5.75 14.95
C SER A 47 5.29 4.68 15.87
N PRO A 48 4.70 5.08 17.01
CA PRO A 48 4.03 4.16 17.93
C PRO A 48 2.89 3.38 17.26
N ALA A 49 2.60 2.19 17.78
CA ALA A 49 1.57 1.29 17.23
C ALA A 49 0.17 1.94 17.12
N LYS A 50 -0.17 2.90 17.98
CA LYS A 50 -1.44 3.64 17.93
C LYS A 50 -1.58 4.47 16.65
N VAL A 51 -0.49 5.10 16.21
CA VAL A 51 -0.46 5.91 14.97
C VAL A 51 -0.54 5.02 13.75
N GLN A 52 0.24 3.92 13.75
CA GLN A 52 0.17 2.91 12.70
C GLN A 52 -1.26 2.37 12.55
N SER A 53 -1.91 2.03 13.68
CA SER A 53 -3.28 1.50 13.68
C SER A 53 -4.29 2.50 13.13
N ALA A 54 -4.19 3.79 13.48
CA ALA A 54 -5.09 4.83 12.96
C ALA A 54 -4.97 4.98 11.43
N LEU A 55 -3.74 4.98 10.89
CA LEU A 55 -3.54 5.01 9.44
C LEU A 55 -4.11 3.76 8.76
N LEU A 56 -3.85 2.57 9.30
CA LEU A 56 -4.29 1.31 8.72
C LEU A 56 -5.80 1.12 8.79
N GLU A 57 -6.46 1.62 9.83
CA GLU A 57 -7.91 1.66 9.94
C GLU A 57 -8.52 2.57 8.87
N ALA A 58 -8.04 3.80 8.78
CA ALA A 58 -8.49 4.75 7.77
C ALA A 58 -8.26 4.23 6.33
N MET A 59 -7.16 3.51 6.10
CA MET A 59 -6.82 2.88 4.83
C MET A 59 -7.84 1.79 4.44
N GLN A 60 -8.32 1.04 5.42
CA GLN A 60 -9.23 -0.08 5.24
C GLN A 60 -10.68 0.38 5.12
N GLU A 61 -11.11 1.26 6.01
CA GLU A 61 -12.49 1.73 6.10
C GLU A 61 -12.81 2.87 5.13
N ARG A 62 -11.78 3.51 4.52
CA ARG A 62 -11.93 4.68 3.66
C ARG A 62 -12.62 5.86 4.33
N GLN A 63 -12.55 5.92 5.63
CA GLN A 63 -13.16 6.94 6.48
C GLN A 63 -12.39 7.07 7.80
N VAL A 64 -12.62 8.17 8.49
CA VAL A 64 -12.09 8.45 9.82
C VAL A 64 -13.25 8.84 10.73
N THR A 65 -13.34 8.21 11.92
CA THR A 65 -14.33 8.57 12.94
C THR A 65 -13.65 9.38 14.04
N ILE A 66 -14.16 10.56 14.33
CA ILE A 66 -13.65 11.46 15.36
C ILE A 66 -14.83 11.91 16.24
N GLY A 67 -14.81 11.46 17.50
CA GLY A 67 -16.00 11.57 18.36
C GLY A 67 -17.15 10.76 17.78
N ASP A 68 -18.31 11.43 17.58
CA ASP A 68 -19.52 10.81 17.04
C ASP A 68 -19.68 11.01 15.51
N GLU A 69 -18.74 11.72 14.88
CA GLU A 69 -18.80 12.04 13.45
C GLU A 69 -17.86 11.21 12.61
N THR A 70 -18.30 10.82 11.40
CA THR A 70 -17.54 10.03 10.45
C THR A 70 -17.29 10.82 9.17
N TYR A 71 -16.02 10.98 8.81
CA TYR A 71 -15.56 11.73 7.66
C TYR A 71 -15.02 10.76 6.60
N LYS A 72 -15.57 10.81 5.38
CA LYS A 72 -15.10 9.98 4.27
C LYS A 72 -13.81 10.53 3.69
N LEU A 73 -12.90 9.64 3.33
CA LEU A 73 -11.67 10.00 2.63
C LEU A 73 -11.94 10.24 1.13
N PRO A 74 -11.13 11.07 0.45
CA PRO A 74 -11.31 11.35 -0.97
C PRO A 74 -11.09 10.09 -1.83
N GLU A 75 -11.75 10.02 -2.99
CA GLU A 75 -11.49 9.00 -4.01
C GLU A 75 -10.81 9.61 -5.25
N PRO A 76 -9.81 8.93 -5.82
CA PRO A 76 -9.18 7.69 -5.35
C PRO A 76 -8.32 7.92 -4.09
N PHE A 77 -8.25 6.93 -3.21
CA PHE A 77 -7.40 6.96 -2.02
C PHE A 77 -6.33 5.87 -2.08
N LEU A 78 -5.07 6.27 -1.99
CA LEU A 78 -3.90 5.39 -2.00
C LEU A 78 -2.93 5.78 -0.90
N VAL A 79 -2.50 4.80 -0.12
CA VAL A 79 -1.41 4.95 0.86
C VAL A 79 -0.19 4.20 0.37
N LEU A 80 0.93 4.89 0.31
CA LEU A 80 2.26 4.36 0.12
C LEU A 80 2.98 4.46 1.46
N ALA A 81 3.44 3.35 2.01
CA ALA A 81 4.21 3.35 3.26
C ALA A 81 5.63 2.87 2.99
N THR A 82 6.62 3.55 3.55
CA THR A 82 8.01 3.10 3.53
C THR A 82 8.42 2.55 4.89
N GLN A 83 9.32 1.58 4.87
CA GLN A 83 10.01 1.07 6.05
C GLN A 83 11.51 1.11 5.80
N ASN A 84 12.28 1.57 6.77
CA ASN A 84 13.73 1.46 6.73
C ASN A 84 14.15 0.22 7.55
N PRO A 85 14.61 -0.86 6.92
CA PRO A 85 14.99 -2.08 7.64
C PRO A 85 16.33 -1.98 8.36
N LEU A 86 17.14 -0.95 8.06
CA LEU A 86 18.49 -0.80 8.61
C LEU A 86 18.52 -0.14 9.99
N GLU A 87 17.51 0.65 10.32
CA GLU A 87 17.39 1.30 11.62
C GLU A 87 16.68 0.35 12.60
N GLN A 88 17.40 -0.16 13.59
CA GLN A 88 16.85 -1.04 14.64
C GLN A 88 16.47 -0.29 15.91
N GLU A 89 17.15 0.82 16.23
CA GLU A 89 16.83 1.64 17.41
C GLU A 89 15.63 2.56 17.15
N GLY A 90 14.68 2.57 18.10
CA GLY A 90 13.48 3.42 18.04
C GLY A 90 12.46 3.03 16.96
N THR A 91 12.48 1.76 16.52
CA THR A 91 11.50 1.27 15.54
C THR A 91 10.47 0.36 16.21
N TYR A 92 9.25 0.45 15.70
CA TYR A 92 8.10 -0.38 16.05
C TYR A 92 7.70 -1.20 14.80
N PRO A 93 8.21 -2.44 14.66
CA PRO A 93 7.89 -3.25 13.49
C PRO A 93 6.37 -3.46 13.38
N LEU A 94 5.85 -3.38 12.17
CA LEU A 94 4.45 -3.71 11.92
C LEU A 94 4.25 -5.22 12.13
N PRO A 95 3.27 -5.64 12.96
CA PRO A 95 2.86 -7.03 13.02
C PRO A 95 2.42 -7.55 11.64
N GLU A 96 2.61 -8.84 11.38
CA GLU A 96 2.23 -9.49 10.11
C GLU A 96 0.77 -9.18 9.69
N ALA A 97 -0.17 -9.22 10.64
CA ALA A 97 -1.57 -8.89 10.39
C ALA A 97 -1.81 -7.46 9.89
N GLN A 98 -0.87 -6.53 10.18
CA GLN A 98 -0.92 -5.16 9.71
C GLN A 98 -0.24 -5.02 8.33
N VAL A 99 0.86 -5.72 8.10
CA VAL A 99 1.51 -5.79 6.79
C VAL A 99 0.58 -6.39 5.74
N ASP A 100 -0.21 -7.40 6.11
CA ASP A 100 -1.22 -8.06 5.27
C ASP A 100 -2.33 -7.13 4.73
N ARG A 101 -2.44 -5.92 5.27
CA ARG A 101 -3.38 -4.89 4.78
C ARG A 101 -2.88 -4.15 3.55
N PHE A 102 -1.59 -4.23 3.25
CA PHE A 102 -1.01 -3.65 2.04
C PHE A 102 -1.14 -4.64 0.87
N MET A 103 -1.63 -4.13 -0.25
CA MET A 103 -1.87 -4.95 -1.44
C MET A 103 -0.57 -5.45 -2.08
N LEU A 104 0.47 -4.62 -2.08
CA LEU A 104 1.76 -4.90 -2.70
C LEU A 104 2.90 -4.50 -1.76
N LYS A 105 3.98 -5.28 -1.78
CA LYS A 105 5.24 -4.98 -1.11
C LYS A 105 6.34 -4.87 -2.16
N ALA A 106 6.86 -3.68 -2.37
CA ALA A 106 7.98 -3.44 -3.27
C ALA A 106 9.30 -3.39 -2.50
N ARG A 107 10.28 -4.18 -2.91
CA ARG A 107 11.63 -4.13 -2.36
C ARG A 107 12.49 -3.20 -3.21
N ILE A 108 12.91 -2.10 -2.63
CA ILE A 108 13.83 -1.15 -3.26
C ILE A 108 15.26 -1.53 -2.87
N THR A 109 16.08 -1.76 -3.86
CA THR A 109 17.52 -2.09 -3.69
C THR A 109 18.37 -0.93 -4.12
N TYR A 110 19.68 -1.01 -3.86
CA TYR A 110 20.62 -0.02 -4.38
C TYR A 110 20.58 0.05 -5.91
N PRO A 111 20.75 1.24 -6.49
CA PRO A 111 20.82 1.41 -7.93
C PRO A 111 22.05 0.70 -8.52
N LYS A 112 21.98 0.34 -9.79
CA LYS A 112 23.12 -0.17 -10.52
C LYS A 112 24.15 0.95 -10.73
N LYS A 113 25.42 0.58 -10.94
CA LYS A 113 26.55 1.53 -11.09
C LYS A 113 26.26 2.64 -12.11
N GLN A 114 25.60 2.33 -13.22
CA GLN A 114 25.26 3.33 -14.23
C GLN A 114 24.15 4.27 -13.75
N GLU A 115 23.11 3.73 -13.11
CA GLU A 115 22.00 4.51 -12.54
C GLU A 115 22.50 5.45 -11.43
N GLU A 116 23.40 4.99 -10.57
CA GLU A 116 24.01 5.81 -9.52
C GLU A 116 24.82 6.98 -10.12
N ARG A 117 25.55 6.73 -11.22
CA ARG A 117 26.25 7.77 -11.97
C ARG A 117 25.28 8.81 -12.55
N ASP A 118 24.14 8.39 -13.05
CA ASP A 118 23.12 9.28 -13.60
C ASP A 118 22.42 10.09 -12.51
N ILE A 119 22.15 9.49 -11.35
CA ILE A 119 21.65 10.17 -10.13
C ILE A 119 22.63 11.25 -9.69
N MET A 120 23.94 10.92 -9.62
CA MET A 120 24.99 11.88 -9.27
C MET A 120 25.00 13.07 -10.24
N ARG A 121 24.93 12.83 -11.54
CA ARG A 121 24.91 13.87 -12.57
C ARG A 121 23.71 14.79 -12.44
N LEU A 122 22.50 14.23 -12.26
CA LEU A 122 21.25 14.99 -12.07
C LEU A 122 21.34 15.91 -10.84
N ASN A 123 21.87 15.40 -9.74
CA ASN A 123 22.06 16.18 -8.53
C ASN A 123 23.08 17.32 -8.68
N LEU A 124 24.18 17.06 -9.37
CA LEU A 124 25.23 18.09 -9.62
C LEU A 124 24.70 19.19 -10.57
N LEU A 125 23.83 18.87 -11.51
CA LEU A 125 23.23 19.85 -12.42
C LEU A 125 22.14 20.68 -11.76
N GLY A 126 21.57 20.22 -10.62
CA GLY A 126 20.52 20.93 -9.87
C GLY A 126 19.20 21.08 -10.62
N THR A 127 19.05 20.42 -11.77
CA THR A 127 17.86 20.47 -12.62
C THR A 127 17.11 19.16 -12.56
N PHE A 128 16.04 19.11 -11.76
CA PHE A 128 15.15 17.96 -11.73
C PHE A 128 14.00 18.16 -12.72
N PRO A 129 13.70 17.14 -13.58
CA PRO A 129 12.55 17.22 -14.46
C PRO A 129 11.26 17.30 -13.63
N LYS A 130 10.40 18.25 -13.98
CA LYS A 130 9.06 18.34 -13.37
C LYS A 130 8.14 17.39 -14.11
N PRO A 131 7.35 16.55 -13.40
CA PRO A 131 6.36 15.69 -14.03
C PRO A 131 5.24 16.54 -14.65
N ASN A 132 4.78 16.14 -15.83
CA ASN A 132 3.59 16.70 -16.44
C ASN A 132 2.36 15.94 -15.98
N ARG A 133 1.24 16.61 -15.83
CA ARG A 133 -0.05 15.99 -15.56
C ARG A 133 -0.49 15.19 -16.80
N VAL A 134 -0.77 13.90 -16.62
CA VAL A 134 -1.12 12.98 -17.70
C VAL A 134 -2.56 12.48 -17.59
N ILE A 135 -3.06 12.29 -16.38
CA ILE A 135 -4.42 11.79 -16.08
C ILE A 135 -5.03 12.56 -14.93
N GLU A 136 -6.35 12.51 -14.82
CA GLU A 136 -7.12 13.07 -13.73
C GLU A 136 -7.46 11.98 -12.69
N PRO A 137 -7.72 12.33 -11.42
CA PRO A 137 -8.17 11.39 -10.40
C PRO A 137 -9.40 10.58 -10.82
N GLU A 138 -10.35 11.21 -11.52
CA GLU A 138 -11.57 10.60 -12.05
C GLU A 138 -11.28 9.51 -13.09
N ASP A 139 -10.20 9.64 -13.85
CA ASP A 139 -9.80 8.62 -14.83
C ASP A 139 -9.33 7.35 -14.14
N ILE A 140 -8.70 7.46 -12.95
CA ILE A 140 -8.33 6.31 -12.12
C ILE A 140 -9.58 5.59 -11.62
N VAL A 141 -10.60 6.34 -11.19
CA VAL A 141 -11.88 5.77 -10.72
C VAL A 141 -12.58 5.03 -11.86
N LYS A 142 -12.62 5.62 -13.07
CA LYS A 142 -13.16 4.96 -14.27
C LYS A 142 -12.37 3.71 -14.63
N ALA A 143 -11.04 3.77 -14.60
CA ALA A 143 -10.18 2.63 -14.87
C ALA A 143 -10.44 1.46 -13.92
N ARG A 144 -10.74 1.71 -12.63
CA ARG A 144 -11.11 0.66 -11.66
C ARG A 144 -12.34 -0.13 -12.10
N THR A 145 -13.34 0.53 -12.65
CA THR A 145 -14.54 -0.15 -13.16
C THR A 145 -14.16 -1.10 -14.30
N VAL A 146 -13.37 -0.62 -15.27
CA VAL A 146 -12.90 -1.45 -16.39
C VAL A 146 -12.04 -2.62 -15.92
N VAL A 147 -11.16 -2.40 -14.92
CA VAL A 147 -10.34 -3.48 -14.33
C VAL A 147 -11.19 -4.55 -13.66
N ASN A 148 -12.30 -4.17 -13.01
CA ASN A 148 -13.21 -5.14 -12.40
C ASN A 148 -13.84 -6.07 -13.46
N ASP A 149 -14.11 -5.55 -14.66
CA ASP A 149 -14.71 -6.30 -15.79
C ASP A 149 -13.70 -7.18 -16.55
N VAL A 150 -12.39 -7.07 -16.26
CA VAL A 150 -11.39 -7.98 -16.85
C VAL A 150 -11.72 -9.42 -16.45
N TYR A 151 -11.87 -10.28 -17.46
CA TYR A 151 -12.25 -11.68 -17.26
C TYR A 151 -11.13 -12.48 -16.58
N MET A 152 -11.50 -13.33 -15.63
CA MET A 152 -10.60 -14.30 -15.00
C MET A 152 -11.25 -15.68 -15.07
N ASP A 153 -10.57 -16.64 -15.70
CA ASP A 153 -11.02 -18.02 -15.80
C ASP A 153 -10.86 -18.75 -14.46
N GLU A 154 -11.75 -19.71 -14.18
CA GLU A 154 -11.70 -20.51 -12.94
C GLU A 154 -10.35 -21.22 -12.75
N LYS A 155 -9.66 -21.60 -13.83
CA LYS A 155 -8.31 -22.19 -13.76
C LYS A 155 -7.27 -21.20 -13.23
N ILE A 156 -7.43 -19.92 -13.56
CA ILE A 156 -6.54 -18.87 -13.02
C ILE A 156 -6.85 -18.62 -11.54
N GLU A 157 -8.13 -18.64 -11.14
CA GLU A 157 -8.51 -18.54 -9.73
C GLU A 157 -7.92 -19.69 -8.91
N LYS A 158 -8.04 -20.93 -9.39
CA LYS A 158 -7.42 -22.10 -8.76
C LYS A 158 -5.90 -21.95 -8.67
N TYR A 159 -5.26 -21.50 -9.74
CA TYR A 159 -3.82 -21.26 -9.77
C TYR A 159 -3.36 -20.24 -8.71
N ILE A 160 -4.09 -19.14 -8.56
CA ILE A 160 -3.83 -18.13 -7.50
C ILE A 160 -3.97 -18.75 -6.10
N VAL A 161 -5.05 -19.52 -5.88
CA VAL A 161 -5.30 -20.18 -4.60
C VAL A 161 -4.20 -21.20 -4.30
N ASP A 162 -3.79 -22.00 -5.28
CA ASP A 162 -2.70 -22.98 -5.13
C ASP A 162 -1.37 -22.31 -4.75
N ILE A 163 -1.02 -21.17 -5.34
CA ILE A 163 0.17 -20.40 -4.97
C ILE A 163 0.10 -20.00 -3.48
N ILE A 164 -1.03 -19.47 -3.03
CA ILE A 164 -1.16 -19.02 -1.63
C ILE A 164 -1.17 -20.21 -0.67
N PHE A 165 -1.86 -21.30 -1.01
CA PHE A 165 -1.85 -22.53 -0.20
C PHE A 165 -0.46 -23.16 -0.12
N ALA A 166 0.32 -23.14 -1.19
CA ALA A 166 1.70 -23.59 -1.19
C ALA A 166 2.58 -22.83 -0.18
N THR A 167 2.26 -21.56 0.12
CA THR A 167 2.96 -20.81 1.18
C THR A 167 2.53 -21.19 2.59
N ARG A 168 1.30 -21.73 2.78
CA ARG A 168 0.77 -22.18 4.08
C ARG A 168 1.19 -23.59 4.41
N GLU A 169 1.13 -24.47 3.42
CA GLU A 169 1.33 -25.91 3.56
C GLU A 169 2.30 -26.44 2.48
N PRO A 170 3.56 -25.93 2.46
CA PRO A 170 4.53 -26.30 1.42
C PRO A 170 4.84 -27.80 1.40
N SER A 171 4.64 -28.51 2.53
CA SER A 171 4.83 -29.96 2.64
C SER A 171 3.87 -30.77 1.77
N GLN A 172 2.70 -30.24 1.42
CA GLN A 172 1.72 -30.91 0.56
C GLN A 172 2.04 -30.79 -0.94
N TYR A 173 3.00 -29.94 -1.32
CA TYR A 173 3.37 -29.72 -2.70
C TYR A 173 4.70 -30.40 -3.03
N ASN A 174 4.74 -31.11 -4.15
CA ASN A 174 5.97 -31.76 -4.61
C ASN A 174 7.09 -30.72 -4.80
N ASN A 175 8.28 -31.06 -4.28
CA ASN A 175 9.49 -30.23 -4.33
C ASN A 175 9.49 -28.95 -3.48
N LEU A 176 8.45 -28.71 -2.65
CA LEU A 176 8.40 -27.54 -1.76
C LEU A 176 8.62 -27.88 -0.28
N GLN A 177 8.77 -29.17 0.08
CA GLN A 177 8.94 -29.59 1.49
C GLN A 177 10.15 -28.92 2.17
N SER A 178 11.22 -28.69 1.42
CA SER A 178 12.43 -28.02 1.93
C SER A 178 12.20 -26.55 2.33
N LEU A 179 11.11 -25.94 1.87
CA LEU A 179 10.75 -24.57 2.20
C LEU A 179 9.99 -24.45 3.52
N THR A 180 9.45 -25.56 4.05
CA THR A 180 8.66 -25.57 5.29
C THR A 180 9.38 -24.87 6.47
N PRO A 181 10.65 -25.12 6.77
CA PRO A 181 11.35 -24.44 7.86
C PRO A 181 11.73 -22.98 7.55
N LEU A 182 11.59 -22.52 6.29
CA LEU A 182 11.96 -21.19 5.85
C LEU A 182 10.78 -20.22 5.82
N ILE A 183 9.54 -20.72 5.88
CA ILE A 183 8.32 -19.92 5.85
C ILE A 183 7.74 -19.83 7.25
N ALA A 184 7.90 -18.67 7.88
CA ALA A 184 7.34 -18.43 9.22
C ALA A 184 5.81 -18.26 9.18
N TYR A 185 5.30 -17.60 8.14
CA TYR A 185 3.86 -17.34 7.95
C TYR A 185 3.49 -17.49 6.48
N GLY A 186 2.42 -18.23 6.19
CA GLY A 186 1.85 -18.31 4.85
C GLY A 186 0.92 -17.14 4.55
N GLY A 187 0.66 -16.89 3.26
CA GLY A 187 -0.21 -15.82 2.81
C GLY A 187 -1.65 -15.96 3.35
N SER A 188 -2.29 -14.85 3.75
CA SER A 188 -3.68 -14.82 4.20
C SER A 188 -4.68 -14.92 3.03
N PRO A 189 -5.99 -15.05 3.28
CA PRO A 189 -7.01 -14.91 2.24
C PRO A 189 -6.97 -13.56 1.51
N ARG A 190 -6.49 -12.49 2.20
CA ARG A 190 -6.26 -11.19 1.55
C ARG A 190 -5.20 -11.26 0.46
N ALA A 191 -4.18 -12.09 0.64
CA ALA A 191 -3.15 -12.28 -0.38
C ALA A 191 -3.73 -12.85 -1.68
N SER A 192 -4.67 -13.81 -1.62
CA SER A 192 -5.38 -14.32 -2.80
C SER A 192 -6.17 -13.22 -3.50
N ILE A 193 -6.91 -12.39 -2.73
CA ILE A 193 -7.69 -11.28 -3.27
C ILE A 193 -6.78 -10.22 -3.90
N SER A 194 -5.69 -9.86 -3.22
CA SER A 194 -4.72 -8.87 -3.69
C SER A 194 -4.04 -9.33 -4.97
N LEU A 195 -3.62 -10.59 -5.02
CA LEU A 195 -2.98 -11.19 -6.20
C LEU A 195 -3.94 -11.22 -7.41
N ALA A 196 -5.20 -11.59 -7.19
CA ALA A 196 -6.22 -11.58 -8.24
C ALA A 196 -6.47 -10.16 -8.78
N LYS A 197 -6.63 -9.16 -7.90
CA LYS A 197 -6.80 -7.75 -8.30
C LYS A 197 -5.57 -7.19 -9.01
N ALA A 198 -4.38 -7.51 -8.54
CA ALA A 198 -3.13 -7.09 -9.16
C ALA A 198 -2.97 -7.71 -10.56
N ALA A 199 -3.28 -9.00 -10.73
CA ALA A 199 -3.23 -9.68 -12.02
C ALA A 199 -4.23 -9.08 -13.03
N LYS A 200 -5.48 -8.77 -12.61
CA LYS A 200 -6.45 -8.04 -13.46
C LYS A 200 -5.94 -6.67 -13.87
N SER A 201 -5.37 -5.92 -12.93
CA SER A 201 -4.78 -4.60 -13.19
C SER A 201 -3.61 -4.70 -14.16
N TYR A 202 -2.77 -5.71 -14.01
CA TYR A 202 -1.64 -5.94 -14.91
C TYR A 202 -2.09 -6.31 -16.34
N ALA A 203 -3.11 -7.19 -16.47
CA ALA A 203 -3.73 -7.50 -17.76
C ALA A 203 -4.29 -6.25 -18.44
N PHE A 204 -4.98 -5.38 -17.71
CA PHE A 204 -5.49 -4.10 -18.18
C PHE A 204 -4.36 -3.19 -18.70
N ILE A 205 -3.26 -3.04 -17.94
CA ILE A 205 -2.09 -2.26 -18.37
C ILE A 205 -1.50 -2.84 -19.67
N LYS A 206 -1.54 -4.17 -19.83
CA LYS A 206 -1.14 -4.88 -21.06
C LYS A 206 -2.20 -4.82 -22.17
N ARG A 207 -3.27 -4.03 -21.99
CA ARG A 207 -4.39 -3.85 -22.95
C ARG A 207 -5.10 -5.16 -23.30
N ARG A 208 -5.29 -6.03 -22.30
CA ARG A 208 -6.03 -7.30 -22.44
C ARG A 208 -7.27 -7.28 -21.56
N GLY A 209 -8.37 -7.84 -22.07
CA GLY A 209 -9.63 -8.00 -21.36
C GLY A 209 -9.72 -9.29 -20.54
N TYR A 210 -8.64 -10.06 -20.41
CA TYR A 210 -8.59 -11.31 -19.67
C TYR A 210 -7.22 -11.54 -19.06
N VAL A 211 -7.19 -12.29 -17.93
CA VAL A 211 -5.98 -12.63 -17.18
C VAL A 211 -5.38 -13.95 -17.72
N ILE A 212 -4.05 -13.98 -17.79
CA ILE A 212 -3.26 -15.19 -18.11
C ILE A 212 -2.30 -15.51 -16.94
N PRO A 213 -1.75 -16.74 -16.84
CA PRO A 213 -0.83 -17.13 -15.76
C PRO A 213 0.40 -16.19 -15.63
N GLU A 214 0.86 -15.63 -16.74
CA GLU A 214 1.98 -14.68 -16.80
C GLU A 214 1.70 -13.39 -16.02
N ASP A 215 0.43 -12.94 -15.98
CA ASP A 215 0.03 -11.76 -15.23
C ASP A 215 0.14 -12.01 -13.71
N VAL A 216 -0.29 -13.20 -13.29
CA VAL A 216 -0.17 -13.63 -11.89
C VAL A 216 1.29 -13.70 -11.50
N ARG A 217 2.14 -14.33 -12.32
CA ARG A 217 3.59 -14.43 -12.06
C ARG A 217 4.28 -13.07 -12.01
N ALA A 218 3.87 -12.13 -12.86
CA ALA A 218 4.48 -10.81 -12.93
C ALA A 218 4.27 -9.95 -11.66
N VAL A 219 3.23 -10.25 -10.87
CA VAL A 219 2.86 -9.47 -9.66
C VAL A 219 2.96 -10.27 -8.36
N CYS A 220 3.41 -11.52 -8.44
CA CYS A 220 3.53 -12.44 -7.29
C CYS A 220 4.81 -12.19 -6.45
N HIS A 221 5.77 -11.42 -6.94
CA HIS A 221 7.10 -11.22 -6.33
C HIS A 221 7.16 -10.01 -5.42
#